data_6c060bb76ba61c936a8efd74c2e12062
#
_entry.id   6c060bb76ba61c936a8efd74c2e12062
#
_cell.length_a   1.000
_cell.length_b   1.000
_cell.length_c   1.000
_cell.angle_alpha   90.00
_cell.angle_beta   90.00
_cell.angle_gamma   90.00
#
_symmetry.space_group_name_H-M   'P 1'
#
loop_
_entity.id
_entity.type
_entity.pdbx_description
1 polymer ?
#
loop_
_entity_poly.entity_id
_entity_poly.type
_entity_poly.pdbx_seq_one_letter_code
_entity_poly.pdbx_strand_id
1 'polypeptide(L)'
;AAHAKDLLDKESEYLALAQLLLLNQNPYWAAQVLVSGQKKITTYQETEVDKVTGKEIKVDKTGPVVKENEKNLKLLADSWRMAQEINKAIPVLAKAAALSKDGKAYVLLGNLYLSEDNLELAVDSIKKGLKKGKITKLSQVHLTLGQAYFELQKFNDAKKEFRIAARDKDKQIKTTANNWIKYTENEEIRVKNLALE
;
A
#
# COMPACT_ATOMS: atom_id res chain seq x y z
N ALA A 1 1.14 27.84 -12.80
CA ALA A 1 0.97 26.40 -12.53
C ALA A 1 -0.02 25.72 -13.51
N ALA A 2 -1.11 26.36 -13.96
CA ALA A 2 -2.06 25.77 -14.93
C ALA A 2 -1.44 25.59 -16.32
N HIS A 3 -0.60 26.51 -16.77
CA HIS A 3 0.05 26.48 -18.09
C HIS A 3 1.05 25.35 -18.29
N ALA A 4 1.69 24.86 -17.20
CA ALA A 4 2.65 23.77 -17.32
C ALA A 4 2.00 22.39 -17.58
N LYS A 5 0.70 22.24 -17.31
CA LYS A 5 0.00 20.96 -17.50
C LYS A 5 -0.25 20.60 -18.96
N ASP A 6 -0.40 21.59 -19.82
CA ASP A 6 -0.67 21.38 -21.25
C ASP A 6 0.59 21.15 -22.09
N LEU A 7 1.78 21.39 -21.49
CA LEU A 7 3.07 21.24 -22.18
C LEU A 7 3.66 19.82 -22.10
N LEU A 8 3.08 18.96 -21.24
CA LEU A 8 3.57 17.60 -21.08
C LEU A 8 2.76 16.63 -21.94
N ASP A 9 3.45 15.91 -22.84
CA ASP A 9 2.82 15.00 -23.79
C ASP A 9 3.22 13.53 -23.60
N LYS A 10 4.31 13.27 -22.85
CA LYS A 10 4.87 11.93 -22.65
C LYS A 10 4.79 11.51 -21.21
N GLU A 11 4.54 10.22 -20.97
CA GLU A 11 4.55 9.62 -19.64
C GLU A 11 5.84 9.95 -18.86
N SER A 12 7.00 9.85 -19.53
CA SER A 12 8.31 10.13 -18.90
C SER A 12 8.43 11.55 -18.38
N GLU A 13 7.82 12.53 -19.03
CA GLU A 13 7.83 13.95 -18.61
C GLU A 13 7.00 14.16 -17.35
N TYR A 14 5.80 13.55 -17.27
CA TYR A 14 4.98 13.56 -16.06
C TYR A 14 5.68 12.89 -14.88
N LEU A 15 6.30 11.73 -15.11
CA LEU A 15 7.02 11.01 -14.07
C LEU A 15 8.26 11.78 -13.58
N ALA A 16 9.03 12.36 -14.50
CA ALA A 16 10.20 13.18 -14.15
C ALA A 16 9.81 14.42 -13.35
N LEU A 17 8.76 15.14 -13.78
CA LEU A 17 8.26 16.31 -13.06
C LEU A 17 7.73 15.93 -11.67
N ALA A 18 6.98 14.83 -11.54
CA ALA A 18 6.50 14.37 -10.26
C ALA A 18 7.65 14.00 -9.31
N GLN A 19 8.69 13.32 -9.79
CA GLN A 19 9.88 13.01 -9.00
C GLN A 19 10.64 14.27 -8.57
N LEU A 20 10.80 15.24 -9.46
CA LEU A 20 11.43 16.52 -9.14
C LEU A 20 10.64 17.28 -8.06
N LEU A 21 9.32 17.26 -8.14
CA LEU A 21 8.45 17.87 -7.13
C LEU A 21 8.58 17.19 -5.77
N LEU A 22 8.68 15.85 -5.74
CA LEU A 22 8.92 15.10 -4.50
C LEU A 22 10.29 15.44 -3.89
N LEU A 23 11.34 15.55 -4.70
CA LEU A 23 12.67 15.95 -4.23
C LEU A 23 12.67 17.37 -3.64
N ASN A 24 11.83 18.25 -4.18
CA ASN A 24 11.65 19.63 -3.67
C ASN A 24 10.55 19.73 -2.58
N GLN A 25 10.20 18.61 -1.93
CA GLN A 25 9.23 18.55 -0.84
C GLN A 25 7.83 19.09 -1.19
N ASN A 26 7.41 18.92 -2.44
CA ASN A 26 6.10 19.32 -2.95
C ASN A 26 5.23 18.11 -3.35
N PRO A 27 4.90 17.19 -2.42
CA PRO A 27 4.24 15.92 -2.75
C PRO A 27 2.81 16.11 -3.28
N TYR A 28 2.10 17.12 -2.82
CA TYR A 28 0.76 17.42 -3.32
C TYR A 28 0.77 17.73 -4.83
N TRP A 29 1.69 18.61 -5.25
CA TRP A 29 1.81 18.94 -6.68
C TRP A 29 2.35 17.77 -7.51
N ALA A 30 3.21 16.93 -6.95
CA ALA A 30 3.65 15.69 -7.59
C ALA A 30 2.45 14.78 -7.89
N ALA A 31 1.57 14.57 -6.93
CA ALA A 31 0.35 13.80 -7.12
C ALA A 31 -0.58 14.44 -8.16
N GLN A 32 -0.77 15.77 -8.12
CA GLN A 32 -1.61 16.49 -9.09
C GLN A 32 -1.09 16.33 -10.53
N VAL A 33 0.22 16.38 -10.74
CA VAL A 33 0.84 16.15 -12.05
C VAL A 33 0.54 14.73 -12.54
N LEU A 34 0.71 13.72 -11.72
CA LEU A 34 0.41 12.33 -12.09
C LEU A 34 -1.08 12.13 -12.42
N VAL A 35 -1.99 12.69 -11.61
CA VAL A 35 -3.44 12.65 -11.87
C VAL A 35 -3.78 13.34 -13.18
N SER A 36 -3.15 14.48 -13.50
CA SER A 36 -3.42 15.16 -14.77
C SER A 36 -2.96 14.32 -15.98
N GLY A 37 -1.82 13.63 -15.86
CA GLY A 37 -1.35 12.70 -16.88
C GLY A 37 -2.22 11.45 -17.02
N GLN A 38 -2.86 10.97 -15.95
CA GLN A 38 -3.85 9.90 -16.01
C GLN A 38 -5.16 10.34 -16.68
N LYS A 39 -5.52 11.62 -16.62
CA LYS A 39 -6.71 12.18 -17.26
C LYS A 39 -6.48 12.56 -18.74
N LYS A 40 -5.23 12.89 -19.11
CA LYS A 40 -4.88 13.26 -20.48
C LYS A 40 -4.83 12.00 -21.33
N ILE A 41 -5.67 11.93 -22.35
CA ILE A 41 -5.76 10.81 -23.28
C ILE A 41 -4.86 11.05 -24.49
N THR A 42 -4.14 10.03 -24.90
CA THR A 42 -3.28 10.06 -26.09
C THR A 42 -3.45 8.77 -26.91
N THR A 43 -3.10 8.84 -28.20
CA THR A 43 -2.98 7.65 -29.06
C THR A 43 -1.51 7.22 -29.10
N TYR A 44 -1.26 5.93 -28.92
CA TYR A 44 0.07 5.33 -28.95
C TYR A 44 0.05 4.01 -29.69
N GLN A 45 1.20 3.63 -30.25
CA GLN A 45 1.35 2.33 -30.93
C GLN A 45 1.79 1.26 -29.92
N GLU A 46 1.13 0.11 -29.96
CA GLU A 46 1.51 -1.08 -29.19
C GLU A 46 1.78 -2.23 -30.15
N THR A 47 2.84 -2.98 -29.89
CA THR A 47 3.14 -4.18 -30.67
C THR A 47 2.35 -5.36 -30.10
N GLU A 48 1.50 -5.95 -30.91
CA GLU A 48 0.75 -7.17 -30.58
C GLU A 48 1.16 -8.31 -31.50
N VAL A 49 0.97 -9.54 -31.06
CA VAL A 49 1.14 -10.71 -31.91
C VAL A 49 -0.22 -11.05 -32.51
N ASP A 50 -0.30 -10.98 -33.84
CA ASP A 50 -1.48 -11.41 -34.57
C ASP A 50 -1.73 -12.90 -34.32
N LYS A 51 -2.91 -13.21 -33.81
CA LYS A 51 -3.27 -14.57 -33.36
C LYS A 51 -3.39 -15.58 -34.51
N VAL A 52 -3.54 -15.12 -35.74
CA VAL A 52 -3.71 -15.97 -36.93
C VAL A 52 -2.37 -16.22 -37.61
N THR A 53 -1.58 -15.16 -37.77
CA THR A 53 -0.31 -15.24 -38.53
C THR A 53 0.91 -15.44 -37.65
N GLY A 54 0.80 -15.20 -36.30
CA GLY A 54 1.90 -15.23 -35.36
C GLY A 54 2.92 -14.09 -35.52
N LYS A 55 2.64 -13.10 -36.40
CA LYS A 55 3.53 -11.96 -36.67
C LYS A 55 3.23 -10.80 -35.74
N GLU A 56 4.29 -10.05 -35.41
CA GLU A 56 4.15 -8.78 -34.72
C GLU A 56 3.48 -7.74 -35.62
N ILE A 57 2.42 -7.12 -35.12
CA ILE A 57 1.70 -6.03 -35.76
C ILE A 57 1.66 -4.82 -34.82
N LYS A 58 1.70 -3.62 -35.38
CA LYS A 58 1.51 -2.38 -34.63
C LYS A 58 0.05 -2.00 -34.66
N VAL A 59 -0.53 -1.84 -33.49
CA VAL A 59 -1.93 -1.46 -33.29
C VAL A 59 -1.99 -0.12 -32.57
N ASP A 60 -2.77 0.82 -33.12
CA ASP A 60 -3.01 2.09 -32.46
C ASP A 60 -3.99 1.90 -31.33
N LYS A 61 -3.57 2.28 -30.12
CA LYS A 61 -4.37 2.25 -28.90
C LYS A 61 -4.54 3.65 -28.35
N THR A 62 -5.68 3.88 -27.75
CA THR A 62 -5.99 5.13 -27.05
C THR A 62 -6.04 4.86 -25.54
N GLY A 63 -5.38 5.71 -24.77
CA GLY A 63 -5.34 5.57 -23.33
C GLY A 63 -4.70 6.74 -22.62
N PRO A 64 -4.63 6.71 -21.26
CA PRO A 64 -4.03 7.78 -20.49
C PRO A 64 -2.53 7.90 -20.78
N VAL A 65 -2.02 9.14 -20.79
CA VAL A 65 -0.58 9.41 -20.93
C VAL A 65 0.20 8.74 -19.81
N VAL A 66 -0.23 8.89 -18.55
CA VAL A 66 0.33 8.16 -17.40
C VAL A 66 -0.50 6.90 -17.17
N LYS A 67 0.06 5.75 -17.51
CA LYS A 67 -0.62 4.45 -17.40
C LYS A 67 -0.84 4.05 -15.94
N GLU A 68 -1.97 3.40 -15.64
CA GLU A 68 -2.25 2.79 -14.32
C GLU A 68 -1.54 1.45 -14.18
N ASN A 69 -0.22 1.45 -14.17
CA ASN A 69 0.59 0.29 -13.82
C ASN A 69 1.04 0.32 -12.35
N GLU A 70 1.57 -0.79 -11.83
CA GLU A 70 2.00 -0.91 -10.43
C GLU A 70 2.97 0.21 -10.02
N LYS A 71 3.96 0.53 -10.87
CA LYS A 71 5.00 1.52 -10.57
C LYS A 71 4.41 2.94 -10.46
N ASN A 72 3.59 3.34 -11.42
CA ASN A 72 3.00 4.68 -11.46
C ASN A 72 1.96 4.86 -10.35
N LEU A 73 1.17 3.83 -10.07
CA LEU A 73 0.21 3.86 -8.96
C LEU A 73 0.92 3.92 -7.60
N LYS A 74 2.03 3.22 -7.41
CA LYS A 74 2.85 3.36 -6.20
C LYS A 74 3.38 4.79 -6.03
N LEU A 75 3.93 5.36 -7.10
CA LEU A 75 4.43 6.75 -7.06
C LEU A 75 3.32 7.74 -6.71
N LEU A 76 2.13 7.58 -7.30
CA LEU A 76 0.98 8.43 -7.00
C LEU A 76 0.49 8.25 -5.55
N ALA A 77 0.39 7.00 -5.09
CA ALA A 77 -0.02 6.71 -3.71
C ALA A 77 0.98 7.29 -2.69
N ASP A 78 2.30 7.14 -2.94
CA ASP A 78 3.34 7.72 -2.09
C ASP A 78 3.29 9.24 -2.10
N SER A 79 3.03 9.86 -3.25
CA SER A 79 2.87 11.32 -3.36
C SER A 79 1.69 11.81 -2.51
N TRP A 80 0.53 11.15 -2.58
CA TRP A 80 -0.64 11.48 -1.76
C TRP A 80 -0.36 11.25 -0.26
N ARG A 81 0.29 10.14 0.10
CA ARG A 81 0.66 9.83 1.48
C ARG A 81 1.62 10.88 2.06
N MET A 82 2.65 11.27 1.31
CA MET A 82 3.59 12.33 1.73
C MET A 82 2.90 13.71 1.84
N ALA A 83 1.86 13.93 1.05
CA ALA A 83 1.02 15.13 1.13
C ALA A 83 -0.02 15.08 2.28
N GLN A 84 -0.01 14.02 3.11
CA GLN A 84 -1.00 13.76 4.17
C GLN A 84 -2.45 13.60 3.66
N GLU A 85 -2.61 13.34 2.37
CA GLU A 85 -3.91 13.10 1.72
C GLU A 85 -4.26 11.61 1.74
N ILE A 86 -4.42 11.05 2.95
CA ILE A 86 -4.55 9.60 3.16
C ILE A 86 -5.77 9.02 2.43
N ASN A 87 -6.89 9.74 2.46
CA ASN A 87 -8.11 9.33 1.75
C ASN A 87 -7.93 9.21 0.23
N LYS A 88 -6.98 9.96 -0.37
CA LYS A 88 -6.62 9.84 -1.78
C LYS A 88 -5.57 8.75 -2.01
N ALA A 89 -4.68 8.53 -1.04
CA ALA A 89 -3.63 7.52 -1.13
C ALA A 89 -4.21 6.09 -1.09
N ILE A 90 -5.16 5.80 -0.20
CA ILE A 90 -5.74 4.47 0.02
C ILE A 90 -6.26 3.83 -1.28
N PRO A 91 -7.18 4.43 -2.05
CA PRO A 91 -7.73 3.78 -3.24
C PRO A 91 -6.67 3.55 -4.33
N VAL A 92 -5.69 4.45 -4.47
CA VAL A 92 -4.59 4.30 -5.43
C VAL A 92 -3.65 3.18 -5.00
N LEU A 93 -3.31 3.12 -3.71
CA LEU A 93 -2.46 2.07 -3.17
C LEU A 93 -3.14 0.69 -3.24
N ALA A 94 -4.46 0.63 -3.06
CA ALA A 94 -5.22 -0.61 -3.22
C ALA A 94 -5.13 -1.16 -4.65
N LYS A 95 -5.25 -0.29 -5.68
CA LYS A 95 -5.02 -0.67 -7.08
C LYS A 95 -3.58 -1.16 -7.29
N ALA A 96 -2.59 -0.44 -6.77
CA ALA A 96 -1.18 -0.83 -6.86
C ALA A 96 -0.92 -2.20 -6.20
N ALA A 97 -1.49 -2.44 -5.02
CA ALA A 97 -1.36 -3.69 -4.28
C ALA A 97 -2.00 -4.88 -5.03
N ALA A 98 -3.11 -4.66 -5.72
CA ALA A 98 -3.74 -5.69 -6.54
C ALA A 98 -2.83 -6.13 -7.70
N LEU A 99 -2.16 -5.19 -8.37
CA LEU A 99 -1.22 -5.44 -9.47
C LEU A 99 0.14 -5.98 -9.00
N SER A 100 0.53 -5.72 -7.76
CA SER A 100 1.84 -6.11 -7.23
C SER A 100 2.01 -7.62 -7.16
N LYS A 101 3.23 -8.10 -7.47
CA LYS A 101 3.63 -9.52 -7.33
C LYS A 101 4.09 -9.88 -5.92
N ASP A 102 4.24 -8.90 -5.04
CA ASP A 102 4.62 -9.08 -3.64
C ASP A 102 3.58 -8.49 -2.67
N GLY A 103 3.73 -8.79 -1.38
CA GLY A 103 2.79 -8.37 -0.35
C GLY A 103 3.04 -6.98 0.23
N LYS A 104 4.12 -6.29 -0.16
CA LYS A 104 4.55 -5.03 0.50
C LYS A 104 3.52 -3.91 0.38
N ALA A 105 2.92 -3.75 -0.80
CA ALA A 105 1.90 -2.73 -1.02
C ALA A 105 0.63 -2.97 -0.18
N TYR A 106 0.25 -4.24 -0.01
CA TYR A 106 -0.86 -4.60 0.89
C TYR A 106 -0.55 -4.35 2.36
N VAL A 107 0.69 -4.61 2.81
CA VAL A 107 1.11 -4.27 4.18
C VAL A 107 1.07 -2.76 4.39
N LEU A 108 1.58 -1.99 3.43
CA LEU A 108 1.50 -0.53 3.49
C LEU A 108 0.05 -0.03 3.53
N LEU A 109 -0.83 -0.61 2.70
CA LEU A 109 -2.27 -0.32 2.71
C LEU A 109 -2.89 -0.61 4.08
N GLY A 110 -2.55 -1.73 4.69
CA GLY A 110 -2.99 -2.07 6.04
C GLY A 110 -2.53 -1.04 7.08
N ASN A 111 -1.29 -0.57 6.99
CA ASN A 111 -0.78 0.48 7.87
C ASN A 111 -1.53 1.82 7.69
N LEU A 112 -1.91 2.18 6.46
CA LEU A 112 -2.74 3.37 6.22
C LEU A 112 -4.14 3.21 6.82
N TYR A 113 -4.75 2.02 6.70
CA TYR A 113 -6.02 1.76 7.36
C TYR A 113 -5.93 1.83 8.88
N LEU A 114 -4.81 1.38 9.48
CA LEU A 114 -4.56 1.55 10.92
C LEU A 114 -4.47 3.02 11.32
N SER A 115 -3.83 3.86 10.52
CA SER A 115 -3.74 5.30 10.81
C SER A 115 -5.09 6.03 10.72
N GLU A 116 -6.06 5.44 10.01
CA GLU A 116 -7.43 5.94 9.90
C GLU A 116 -8.42 5.18 10.83
N ASP A 117 -7.92 4.42 11.80
CA ASP A 117 -8.69 3.61 12.74
C ASP A 117 -9.64 2.57 12.08
N ASN A 118 -9.35 2.19 10.84
CA ASN A 118 -10.10 1.18 10.10
C ASN A 118 -9.50 -0.22 10.32
N LEU A 119 -9.67 -0.74 11.52
CA LEU A 119 -8.98 -1.94 12.01
C LEU A 119 -9.27 -3.20 11.19
N GLU A 120 -10.52 -3.42 10.79
CA GLU A 120 -10.92 -4.59 10.00
C GLU A 120 -10.27 -4.58 8.61
N LEU A 121 -10.29 -3.42 7.93
CA LEU A 121 -9.65 -3.26 6.62
C LEU A 121 -8.14 -3.38 6.71
N ALA A 122 -7.55 -2.93 7.81
CA ALA A 122 -6.14 -3.10 8.10
C ALA A 122 -5.76 -4.58 8.22
N VAL A 123 -6.49 -5.34 9.05
CA VAL A 123 -6.29 -6.79 9.22
C VAL A 123 -6.41 -7.52 7.88
N ASP A 124 -7.48 -7.25 7.12
CA ASP A 124 -7.68 -7.88 5.80
C ASP A 124 -6.53 -7.57 4.84
N SER A 125 -6.11 -6.31 4.76
CA SER A 125 -5.01 -5.89 3.89
C SER A 125 -3.69 -6.54 4.29
N ILE A 126 -3.34 -6.54 5.58
CA ILE A 126 -2.09 -7.15 6.06
C ILE A 126 -2.11 -8.67 5.77
N LYS A 127 -3.23 -9.36 6.01
CA LYS A 127 -3.38 -10.79 5.67
C LYS A 127 -3.21 -11.06 4.17
N LYS A 128 -3.77 -10.22 3.30
CA LYS A 128 -3.54 -10.31 1.85
C LYS A 128 -2.06 -10.13 1.51
N GLY A 129 -1.38 -9.20 2.18
CA GLY A 129 0.06 -9.00 2.05
C GLY A 129 0.85 -10.24 2.46
N LEU A 130 0.58 -10.79 3.63
CA LEU A 130 1.22 -12.02 4.13
C LEU A 130 1.01 -13.20 3.18
N LYS A 131 -0.20 -13.36 2.62
CA LYS A 131 -0.52 -14.41 1.65
C LYS A 131 0.28 -14.25 0.35
N LYS A 132 0.47 -13.02 -0.16
CA LYS A 132 1.31 -12.77 -1.35
C LYS A 132 2.79 -13.01 -1.07
N GLY A 133 3.24 -12.83 0.15
CA GLY A 133 4.62 -13.07 0.57
C GLY A 133 5.62 -12.04 0.04
N LYS A 134 6.91 -12.41 0.03
CA LYS A 134 8.04 -11.55 -0.37
C LYS A 134 8.12 -10.25 0.44
N ILE A 135 7.80 -10.33 1.73
CA ILE A 135 7.80 -9.22 2.67
C ILE A 135 9.14 -9.21 3.40
N THR A 136 9.79 -8.05 3.42
CA THR A 136 10.92 -7.77 4.32
C THR A 136 10.38 -7.45 5.72
N LYS A 137 11.10 -7.79 6.79
CA LYS A 137 10.70 -7.52 8.19
C LYS A 137 9.37 -8.20 8.56
N LEU A 138 9.24 -9.47 8.20
CA LEU A 138 8.01 -10.26 8.41
C LEU A 138 7.50 -10.22 9.85
N SER A 139 8.41 -10.34 10.83
CA SER A 139 8.04 -10.31 12.26
C SER A 139 7.46 -8.96 12.69
N GLN A 140 7.92 -7.85 12.11
CA GLN A 140 7.31 -6.53 12.36
C GLN A 140 5.87 -6.48 11.83
N VAL A 141 5.60 -7.10 10.67
CA VAL A 141 4.25 -7.19 10.13
C VAL A 141 3.34 -8.02 11.03
N HIS A 142 3.85 -9.13 11.60
CA HIS A 142 3.11 -9.92 12.59
C HIS A 142 2.85 -9.12 13.88
N LEU A 143 3.80 -8.30 14.36
CA LEU A 143 3.56 -7.40 15.49
C LEU A 143 2.40 -6.44 15.18
N THR A 144 2.44 -5.77 14.04
CA THR A 144 1.39 -4.83 13.61
C THR A 144 0.03 -5.52 13.48
N LEU A 145 -0.02 -6.71 12.90
CA LEU A 145 -1.26 -7.49 12.80
C LEU A 145 -1.78 -7.92 14.17
N GLY A 146 -0.88 -8.32 15.09
CA GLY A 146 -1.24 -8.63 16.46
C GLY A 146 -1.82 -7.43 17.20
N GLN A 147 -1.25 -6.23 17.04
CA GLN A 147 -1.79 -4.99 17.57
C GLN A 147 -3.19 -4.68 17.04
N ALA A 148 -3.39 -4.80 15.71
CA ALA A 148 -4.71 -4.60 15.11
C ALA A 148 -5.76 -5.59 15.67
N TYR A 149 -5.39 -6.85 15.86
CA TYR A 149 -6.28 -7.82 16.51
C TYR A 149 -6.54 -7.51 17.98
N PHE A 150 -5.55 -6.99 18.69
CA PHE A 150 -5.70 -6.57 20.08
C PHE A 150 -6.74 -5.44 20.22
N GLU A 151 -6.63 -4.40 19.39
CA GLU A 151 -7.59 -3.29 19.34
C GLU A 151 -9.02 -3.76 19.00
N LEU A 152 -9.14 -4.77 18.15
CA LEU A 152 -10.41 -5.44 17.84
C LEU A 152 -10.89 -6.39 18.96
N GLN A 153 -10.20 -6.46 20.12
CA GLN A 153 -10.44 -7.40 21.20
C GLN A 153 -10.42 -8.88 20.78
N LYS A 154 -9.80 -9.18 19.64
CA LYS A 154 -9.57 -10.55 19.17
C LYS A 154 -8.30 -11.13 19.79
N PHE A 155 -8.30 -11.23 21.14
CA PHE A 155 -7.11 -11.54 21.93
C PHE A 155 -6.42 -12.84 21.54
N ASN A 156 -7.17 -13.86 21.16
CA ASN A 156 -6.58 -15.14 20.74
C ASN A 156 -5.80 -15.00 19.44
N ASP A 157 -6.30 -14.24 18.48
CA ASP A 157 -5.61 -13.99 17.20
C ASP A 157 -4.41 -13.06 17.43
N ALA A 158 -4.54 -12.03 18.26
CA ALA A 158 -3.43 -11.17 18.67
C ALA A 158 -2.26 -11.97 19.24
N LYS A 159 -2.54 -12.85 20.23
CA LYS A 159 -1.52 -13.73 20.85
C LYS A 159 -0.84 -14.65 19.83
N LYS A 160 -1.58 -15.17 18.82
CA LYS A 160 -0.99 -16.00 17.76
C LYS A 160 0.04 -15.20 16.96
N GLU A 161 -0.32 -14.00 16.52
CA GLU A 161 0.55 -13.14 15.72
C GLU A 161 1.79 -12.72 16.53
N PHE A 162 1.62 -12.32 17.77
CA PHE A 162 2.75 -11.97 18.65
C PHE A 162 3.69 -13.16 18.90
N ARG A 163 3.16 -14.39 19.05
CA ARG A 163 4.00 -15.60 19.17
C ARG A 163 4.83 -15.86 17.90
N ILE A 164 4.31 -15.52 16.72
CA ILE A 164 5.09 -15.63 15.46
C ILE A 164 6.22 -14.59 15.49
N ALA A 165 5.91 -13.34 15.84
CA ALA A 165 6.90 -12.27 15.94
C ALA A 165 7.98 -12.56 17.00
N ALA A 166 7.63 -13.20 18.12
CA ALA A 166 8.55 -13.58 19.20
C ALA A 166 9.62 -14.62 18.79
N ARG A 167 9.48 -15.24 17.61
CA ARG A 167 10.48 -16.17 17.06
C ARG A 167 11.59 -15.46 16.27
N ASP A 168 11.51 -14.13 16.14
CA ASP A 168 12.54 -13.36 15.44
C ASP A 168 13.90 -13.49 16.14
N LYS A 169 14.97 -13.39 15.32
CA LYS A 169 16.35 -13.39 15.82
C LYS A 169 16.70 -12.06 16.47
N ASP A 170 16.04 -10.98 16.07
CA ASP A 170 16.20 -9.65 16.67
C ASP A 170 15.64 -9.66 18.09
N LYS A 171 16.55 -9.40 19.05
CA LYS A 171 16.23 -9.41 20.49
C LYS A 171 15.17 -8.36 20.85
N GLN A 172 15.17 -7.21 20.19
CA GLN A 172 14.23 -6.13 20.47
C GLN A 172 12.82 -6.53 20.01
N ILE A 173 12.68 -7.08 18.79
CA ILE A 173 11.40 -7.58 18.26
C ILE A 173 10.86 -8.68 19.16
N LYS A 174 11.71 -9.65 19.54
CA LYS A 174 11.34 -10.74 20.44
C LYS A 174 10.84 -10.23 21.78
N THR A 175 11.54 -9.28 22.39
CA THR A 175 11.16 -8.70 23.68
C THR A 175 9.84 -7.96 23.58
N THR A 176 9.66 -7.14 22.54
CA THR A 176 8.41 -6.41 22.26
C THR A 176 7.24 -7.37 22.11
N ALA A 177 7.41 -8.43 21.31
CA ALA A 177 6.36 -9.42 21.11
C ALA A 177 5.96 -10.15 22.41
N ASN A 178 6.92 -10.54 23.25
CA ASN A 178 6.65 -11.18 24.51
C ASN A 178 5.93 -10.23 25.51
N ASN A 179 6.26 -8.95 25.50
CA ASN A 179 5.55 -7.95 26.30
C ASN A 179 4.09 -7.80 25.84
N TRP A 180 3.85 -7.77 24.51
CA TRP A 180 2.50 -7.74 23.97
C TRP A 180 1.69 -8.98 24.31
N ILE A 181 2.31 -10.18 24.34
CA ILE A 181 1.61 -11.41 24.76
C ILE A 181 1.10 -11.26 26.19
N LYS A 182 1.99 -10.87 27.13
CA LYS A 182 1.62 -10.68 28.54
C LYS A 182 0.55 -9.60 28.73
N TYR A 183 0.69 -8.49 28.01
CA TYR A 183 -0.29 -7.41 28.07
C TYR A 183 -1.66 -7.88 27.56
N THR A 184 -1.69 -8.62 26.46
CA THR A 184 -2.92 -9.18 25.88
C THR A 184 -3.59 -10.19 26.83
N GLU A 185 -2.82 -11.01 27.54
CA GLU A 185 -3.35 -11.98 28.50
C GLU A 185 -4.01 -11.25 29.69
N ASN A 186 -3.37 -10.21 30.22
CA ASN A 186 -3.92 -9.40 31.30
C ASN A 186 -5.20 -8.67 30.87
N GLU A 187 -5.21 -8.08 29.70
CA GLU A 187 -6.36 -7.35 29.17
C GLU A 187 -7.55 -8.27 28.90
N GLU A 188 -7.30 -9.48 28.37
CA GLU A 188 -8.34 -10.50 28.20
C GLU A 188 -9.01 -10.87 29.52
N ILE A 189 -8.23 -11.02 30.59
CA ILE A 189 -8.75 -11.30 31.96
C ILE A 189 -9.57 -10.11 32.44
N ARG A 190 -9.05 -8.88 32.28
CA ARG A 190 -9.75 -7.65 32.67
C ARG A 190 -11.13 -7.52 32.02
N VAL A 191 -11.17 -7.72 30.69
CA VAL A 191 -12.42 -7.62 29.92
C VAL A 191 -13.41 -8.72 30.33
N LYS A 192 -12.94 -9.95 30.57
CA LYS A 192 -13.79 -11.04 31.05
C LYS A 192 -14.39 -10.74 32.43
N ASN A 193 -13.61 -10.19 33.34
CA ASN A 193 -14.10 -9.85 34.70
C ASN A 193 -15.16 -8.75 34.67
N LEU A 194 -14.96 -7.70 33.84
CA LEU A 194 -15.94 -6.63 33.63
C LEU A 194 -17.27 -7.10 33.02
N ALA A 195 -17.24 -8.18 32.27
CA ALA A 195 -18.46 -8.75 31.66
C ALA A 195 -19.26 -9.65 32.64
N LEU A 196 -18.72 -9.89 33.86
CA LEU A 196 -19.36 -10.69 34.92
C LEU A 196 -20.01 -9.80 35.99
N GLU A 197 -19.76 -8.49 35.97
CA GLU A 197 -20.37 -7.46 36.84
C GLU A 197 -21.62 -6.88 36.17
#